data_afa73d83e04181191a7724e46186e754
#
_entry.id   afa73d83e04181191a7724e46186e754
#
_cell.length_a   1.000
_cell.length_b   1.000
_cell.length_c   1.000
_cell.angle_alpha   90.00
_cell.angle_beta   90.00
_cell.angle_gamma   90.00
#
_symmetry.space_group_name_H-M   'P 1'
#
loop_
_entity.id
_entity.type
_entity.pdbx_description
1 polymer ?
#
loop_
_entity_poly.entity_id
_entity_poly.type
_entity_poly.pdbx_seq_one_letter_code
_entity_poly.pdbx_strand_id
1 'polypeptide(L)'
;YVGSLRRRVELQNTGDFDDIFIMIADAQALTDNADNPEKVRQNIIEVALDYLSCGLDPEKSTIFIQSQVPELTELSFYYMNLVTVSRLQRNPTVKSEIQMRNFEVSIPVGFFTYPISQAADITAFKATTVPVGEDQLPMIEQCREIVHKFNSVYGEALVLSLIHISEPTRH
;
A
#
# COMPACT_ATOMS: atom_id res chain seq x y z
N TYR A 1 -3.77 -12.79 11.30
CA TYR A 1 -5.24 -12.88 11.19
C TYR A 1 -5.95 -11.84 12.05
N VAL A 2 -5.69 -11.78 13.34
CA VAL A 2 -6.44 -10.96 14.32
C VAL A 2 -6.40 -9.44 14.00
N GLY A 3 -5.38 -8.98 13.31
CA GLY A 3 -5.29 -7.58 12.88
C GLY A 3 -5.99 -7.32 11.55
N SER A 4 -5.19 -7.12 10.53
CA SER A 4 -5.61 -6.63 9.21
C SER A 4 -6.56 -7.57 8.45
N LEU A 5 -6.33 -8.91 8.46
CA LEU A 5 -7.16 -9.84 7.66
C LEU A 5 -8.59 -9.94 8.17
N ARG A 6 -8.77 -10.02 9.47
CA ARG A 6 -10.11 -10.06 10.07
C ARG A 6 -10.94 -8.86 9.63
N ARG A 7 -10.36 -7.65 9.69
CA ARG A 7 -11.07 -6.44 9.30
C ARG A 7 -11.44 -6.42 7.81
N ARG A 8 -10.56 -6.94 6.95
CA ARG A 8 -10.85 -7.06 5.51
C ARG A 8 -12.01 -8.02 5.25
N VAL A 9 -12.05 -9.16 5.93
CA VAL A 9 -13.16 -10.12 5.84
C VAL A 9 -14.47 -9.52 6.37
N GLU A 10 -14.42 -8.78 7.47
CA GLU A 10 -15.58 -8.05 7.99
C GLU A 10 -16.12 -7.06 6.95
N LEU A 11 -15.27 -6.19 6.40
CA LEU A 11 -15.65 -5.22 5.38
C LEU A 11 -16.20 -5.89 4.11
N GLN A 12 -15.58 -6.99 3.67
CA GLN A 12 -16.08 -7.77 2.54
C GLN A 12 -17.52 -8.24 2.74
N ASN A 13 -17.89 -8.57 3.98
CA ASN A 13 -19.20 -9.15 4.30
C ASN A 13 -20.27 -8.12 4.71
N THR A 14 -19.92 -6.82 4.81
CA THR A 14 -20.93 -5.77 5.10
C THR A 14 -21.83 -5.51 3.90
N GLY A 15 -21.33 -5.67 2.68
CA GLY A 15 -22.06 -5.29 1.47
C GLY A 15 -22.09 -3.77 1.21
N ASP A 16 -21.25 -3.00 1.92
CA ASP A 16 -21.21 -1.53 1.82
C ASP A 16 -20.36 -1.02 0.65
N PHE A 17 -19.64 -1.91 -0.03
CA PHE A 17 -18.69 -1.57 -1.09
C PHE A 17 -19.04 -2.30 -2.38
N ASP A 18 -19.06 -1.58 -3.50
CA ASP A 18 -19.30 -2.14 -4.83
C ASP A 18 -18.14 -3.03 -5.28
N ASP A 19 -16.91 -2.56 -5.04
CA ASP A 19 -15.67 -3.24 -5.42
C ASP A 19 -14.72 -3.32 -4.24
N ILE A 20 -14.09 -4.47 -4.05
CA ILE A 20 -13.08 -4.71 -3.03
C ILE A 20 -11.83 -5.30 -3.69
N PHE A 21 -10.72 -4.61 -3.55
CA PHE A 21 -9.42 -5.03 -4.10
C PHE A 21 -8.47 -5.45 -2.97
N ILE A 22 -7.98 -6.67 -3.05
CA ILE A 22 -7.03 -7.27 -2.09
C ILE A 22 -5.72 -7.59 -2.81
N MET A 23 -4.70 -6.82 -2.52
CA MET A 23 -3.41 -6.92 -3.18
C MET A 23 -2.46 -7.87 -2.45
N ILE A 24 -1.76 -8.71 -3.22
CA ILE A 24 -0.54 -9.42 -2.79
C ILE A 24 0.63 -8.56 -3.26
N ALA A 25 1.29 -7.89 -2.34
CA ALA A 25 2.29 -6.87 -2.59
C ALA A 25 3.70 -7.48 -2.82
N ASP A 26 3.86 -8.27 -3.86
CA ASP A 26 5.11 -8.97 -4.19
C ASP A 26 6.22 -8.02 -4.62
N ALA A 27 5.92 -7.01 -5.43
CA ALA A 27 6.89 -6.00 -5.83
C ALA A 27 7.35 -5.16 -4.62
N GLN A 28 6.43 -4.78 -3.74
CA GLN A 28 6.78 -4.08 -2.50
C GLN A 28 7.63 -4.94 -1.56
N ALA A 29 7.38 -6.26 -1.51
CA ALA A 29 8.16 -7.19 -0.69
C ALA A 29 9.65 -7.24 -1.08
N LEU A 30 10.01 -6.86 -2.31
CA LEU A 30 11.40 -6.77 -2.75
C LEU A 30 12.19 -5.66 -2.05
N THR A 31 11.54 -4.66 -1.47
CA THR A 31 12.25 -3.62 -0.70
C THR A 31 13.00 -4.18 0.50
N ASP A 32 12.53 -5.32 1.02
CA ASP A 32 13.09 -6.02 2.17
C ASP A 32 13.78 -7.35 1.81
N ASN A 33 13.54 -7.87 0.60
CA ASN A 33 14.01 -9.18 0.16
C ASN A 33 14.62 -9.12 -1.25
N ALA A 34 15.32 -8.03 -1.58
CA ALA A 34 15.94 -7.84 -2.91
C ALA A 34 16.98 -8.90 -3.23
N ASP A 35 17.64 -9.46 -2.23
CA ASP A 35 18.64 -10.51 -2.31
C ASP A 35 18.06 -11.93 -2.37
N ASN A 36 16.75 -12.09 -2.14
CA ASN A 36 16.07 -13.39 -2.15
C ASN A 36 14.72 -13.37 -2.89
N PRO A 37 14.73 -13.17 -4.22
CA PRO A 37 13.51 -13.07 -5.02
C PRO A 37 12.71 -14.40 -5.05
N GLU A 38 13.37 -15.53 -4.86
CA GLU A 38 12.67 -16.83 -4.83
C GLU A 38 11.75 -16.96 -3.61
N LYS A 39 12.18 -16.47 -2.46
CA LYS A 39 11.33 -16.37 -1.27
C LYS A 39 10.06 -15.54 -1.56
N VAL A 40 10.20 -14.43 -2.27
CA VAL A 40 9.04 -13.59 -2.63
C VAL A 40 8.08 -14.35 -3.54
N ARG A 41 8.59 -15.08 -4.56
CA ARG A 41 7.75 -15.91 -5.44
C ARG A 41 6.97 -16.99 -4.69
N GLN A 42 7.63 -17.70 -3.79
CA GLN A 42 6.99 -18.72 -2.96
C GLN A 42 5.92 -18.10 -2.07
N ASN A 43 6.21 -16.98 -1.44
CA ASN A 43 5.28 -16.29 -0.54
C ASN A 43 4.01 -15.80 -1.24
N ILE A 44 4.02 -15.53 -2.54
CA ILE A 44 2.80 -15.16 -3.28
C ILE A 44 1.72 -16.24 -3.11
N ILE A 45 2.10 -17.50 -3.31
CA ILE A 45 1.15 -18.63 -3.21
C ILE A 45 0.70 -18.83 -1.76
N GLU A 46 1.64 -18.75 -0.81
CA GLU A 46 1.33 -18.92 0.62
C GLU A 46 0.38 -17.84 1.12
N VAL A 47 0.63 -16.57 0.75
CA VAL A 47 -0.25 -15.45 1.11
C VAL A 47 -1.63 -15.58 0.46
N ALA A 48 -1.71 -16.04 -0.79
CA ALA A 48 -3.00 -16.30 -1.43
C ALA A 48 -3.80 -17.36 -0.68
N LEU A 49 -3.15 -18.46 -0.28
CA LEU A 49 -3.78 -19.51 0.51
C LEU A 49 -4.24 -19.02 1.88
N ASP A 50 -3.42 -18.20 2.55
CA ASP A 50 -3.77 -17.57 3.81
C ASP A 50 -5.00 -16.67 3.68
N TYR A 51 -5.06 -15.87 2.62
CA TYR A 51 -6.20 -14.99 2.35
C TYR A 51 -7.51 -15.78 2.22
N LEU A 52 -7.50 -16.83 1.40
CA LEU A 52 -8.66 -17.70 1.21
C LEU A 52 -9.03 -18.45 2.50
N SER A 53 -8.04 -18.98 3.21
CA SER A 53 -8.24 -19.71 4.47
C SER A 53 -8.80 -18.83 5.58
N CYS A 54 -8.50 -17.53 5.56
CA CYS A 54 -9.02 -16.56 6.52
C CYS A 54 -10.43 -16.07 6.18
N GLY A 55 -10.99 -16.43 5.02
CA GLY A 55 -12.35 -16.12 4.62
C GLY A 55 -12.48 -14.96 3.63
N LEU A 56 -11.39 -14.54 2.97
CA LEU A 56 -11.51 -13.67 1.80
C LEU A 56 -12.06 -14.51 0.63
N ASP A 57 -13.16 -14.03 0.06
CA ASP A 57 -13.93 -14.72 -0.95
C ASP A 57 -13.65 -14.11 -2.33
N PRO A 58 -13.09 -14.85 -3.29
CA PRO A 58 -12.79 -14.33 -4.62
C PRO A 58 -14.03 -14.00 -5.46
N GLU A 59 -15.23 -14.43 -5.02
CA GLU A 59 -16.48 -14.01 -5.66
C GLU A 59 -16.98 -12.64 -5.16
N LYS A 60 -16.45 -12.17 -4.02
CA LYS A 60 -16.79 -10.88 -3.41
C LYS A 60 -15.67 -9.85 -3.49
N SER A 61 -14.44 -10.31 -3.64
CA SER A 61 -13.25 -9.46 -3.63
C SER A 61 -12.30 -9.86 -4.76
N THR A 62 -11.76 -8.89 -5.45
CA THR A 62 -10.71 -9.10 -6.45
C THR A 62 -9.37 -9.26 -5.75
N ILE A 63 -8.83 -10.47 -5.70
CA ILE A 63 -7.49 -10.75 -5.17
C ILE A 63 -6.52 -10.72 -6.35
N PHE A 64 -5.48 -9.88 -6.26
CA PHE A 64 -4.53 -9.72 -7.36
C PHE A 64 -3.07 -9.59 -6.86
N ILE A 65 -2.13 -9.82 -7.77
CA ILE A 65 -0.69 -9.71 -7.51
C ILE A 65 -0.22 -8.36 -8.05
N GLN A 66 0.46 -7.58 -7.24
CA GLN A 66 0.90 -6.21 -7.55
C GLN A 66 1.70 -6.16 -8.85
N SER A 67 2.67 -7.06 -9.04
CA SER A 67 3.53 -7.09 -10.23
C SER A 67 2.79 -7.45 -11.53
N GLN A 68 1.56 -7.95 -11.45
CA GLN A 68 0.74 -8.25 -12.62
C GLN A 68 -0.07 -7.04 -13.12
N VAL A 69 0.03 -5.89 -12.42
CA VAL A 69 -0.58 -4.61 -12.78
C VAL A 69 0.52 -3.58 -13.01
N PRO A 70 1.17 -3.59 -14.20
CA PRO A 70 2.33 -2.72 -14.48
C PRO A 70 2.00 -1.23 -14.41
N GLU A 71 0.74 -0.85 -14.58
CA GLU A 71 0.24 0.51 -14.47
C GLU A 71 0.51 1.12 -13.08
N LEU A 72 0.61 0.30 -12.03
CA LEU A 72 0.98 0.77 -10.67
C LEU A 72 2.40 1.35 -10.66
N THR A 73 3.32 0.69 -11.37
CA THR A 73 4.70 1.16 -11.51
C THR A 73 4.76 2.42 -12.38
N GLU A 74 4.01 2.46 -13.47
CA GLU A 74 3.91 3.62 -14.33
C GLU A 74 3.37 4.83 -13.54
N LEU A 75 2.28 4.66 -12.80
CA LEU A 75 1.70 5.71 -11.98
C LEU A 75 2.66 6.20 -10.89
N SER A 76 3.40 5.28 -10.28
CA SER A 76 4.45 5.62 -9.30
C SER A 76 5.52 6.52 -9.91
N PHE A 77 5.91 6.27 -11.16
CA PHE A 77 6.87 7.12 -11.87
C PHE A 77 6.34 8.55 -12.07
N TYR A 78 5.08 8.72 -12.44
CA TYR A 78 4.46 10.05 -12.50
C TYR A 78 4.51 10.75 -11.13
N TYR A 79 4.18 10.03 -10.07
CA TYR A 79 4.18 10.59 -8.71
C TYR A 79 5.56 10.98 -8.21
N MET A 80 6.62 10.26 -8.61
CA MET A 80 8.01 10.62 -8.29
C MET A 80 8.38 12.02 -8.75
N ASN A 81 7.74 12.54 -9.81
CA ASN A 81 7.96 13.91 -10.29
C ASN A 81 7.20 14.96 -9.46
N LEU A 82 6.29 14.55 -8.59
CA LEU A 82 5.48 15.42 -7.76
C LEU A 82 5.94 15.48 -6.30
N VAL A 83 6.79 14.54 -5.87
CA VAL A 83 7.26 14.43 -4.49
C VAL A 83 8.75 14.74 -4.41
N THR A 84 9.16 15.53 -3.41
CA THR A 84 10.56 15.84 -3.21
C THR A 84 11.21 14.88 -2.22
N VAL A 85 12.54 14.67 -2.37
CA VAL A 85 13.34 13.88 -1.42
C VAL A 85 13.16 14.39 0.02
N SER A 86 13.20 15.70 0.23
CA SER A 86 13.00 16.28 1.55
C SER A 86 11.61 16.04 2.14
N ARG A 87 10.57 15.87 1.30
CA ARG A 87 9.24 15.49 1.79
C ARG A 87 9.22 14.04 2.28
N LEU A 88 9.84 13.12 1.55
CA LEU A 88 9.99 11.70 1.96
C LEU A 88 10.78 11.60 3.28
N GLN A 89 11.89 12.33 3.41
CA GLN A 89 12.71 12.34 4.63
C GLN A 89 11.95 12.85 5.87
N ARG A 90 10.95 13.70 5.69
CA ARG A 90 10.12 14.22 6.80
C ARG A 90 8.95 13.32 7.15
N ASN A 91 8.66 12.26 6.37
CA ASN A 91 7.60 11.33 6.72
C ASN A 91 7.97 10.56 7.99
N PRO A 92 7.18 10.62 9.08
CA PRO A 92 7.52 10.00 10.36
C PRO A 92 7.69 8.49 10.27
N THR A 93 6.86 7.81 9.47
CA THR A 93 6.93 6.35 9.28
C THR A 93 8.25 5.97 8.59
N VAL A 94 8.59 6.63 7.48
CA VAL A 94 9.87 6.40 6.77
C VAL A 94 11.05 6.65 7.69
N LYS A 95 11.01 7.73 8.46
CA LYS A 95 12.09 8.08 9.39
C LYS A 95 12.30 7.03 10.48
N SER A 96 11.23 6.55 11.10
CA SER A 96 11.32 5.51 12.13
C SER A 96 11.80 4.17 11.56
N GLU A 97 11.37 3.79 10.36
CA GLU A 97 11.81 2.57 9.71
C GLU A 97 13.28 2.60 9.30
N ILE A 98 13.79 3.75 8.80
CA ILE A 98 15.22 3.93 8.51
C ILE A 98 16.06 3.68 9.77
N GLN A 99 15.63 4.22 10.91
CA GLN A 99 16.31 4.01 12.18
C GLN A 99 16.27 2.56 12.65
N MET A 100 15.10 1.92 12.60
CA MET A 100 14.94 0.51 13.01
C MET A 100 15.76 -0.46 12.16
N ARG A 101 15.96 -0.15 10.88
CA ARG A 101 16.70 -1.01 9.93
C ARG A 101 18.18 -0.69 9.84
N ASN A 102 18.69 0.31 10.58
CA ASN A 102 20.08 0.79 10.52
C ASN A 102 20.52 1.21 9.09
N PHE A 103 19.61 1.78 8.31
CA PHE A 103 19.89 2.28 6.96
C PHE A 103 20.51 3.69 6.93
N GLU A 104 20.93 4.23 8.05
CA GLU A 104 21.35 5.64 8.20
C GLU A 104 22.42 6.09 7.20
N VAL A 105 23.30 5.17 6.78
CA VAL A 105 24.43 5.46 5.88
C VAL A 105 24.10 5.09 4.41
N SER A 106 23.23 4.12 4.17
CA SER A 106 22.94 3.60 2.83
C SER A 106 21.49 3.14 2.73
N ILE A 107 20.62 4.05 2.30
CA ILE A 107 19.21 3.77 2.13
C ILE A 107 18.95 3.27 0.71
N PRO A 108 18.42 2.05 0.51
CA PRO A 108 18.00 1.61 -0.81
C PRO A 108 16.92 2.52 -1.38
N VAL A 109 17.05 2.89 -2.67
CA VAL A 109 16.10 3.82 -3.31
C VAL A 109 14.68 3.25 -3.31
N GLY A 110 14.52 1.95 -3.59
CA GLY A 110 13.21 1.29 -3.55
C GLY A 110 12.54 1.39 -2.18
N PHE A 111 13.32 1.17 -1.11
CA PHE A 111 12.84 1.37 0.25
C PHE A 111 12.48 2.85 0.51
N PHE A 112 13.30 3.78 0.07
CA PHE A 112 13.06 5.21 0.32
C PHE A 112 11.83 5.75 -0.40
N THR A 113 11.51 5.19 -1.57
CA THR A 113 10.40 5.64 -2.43
C THR A 113 9.10 4.86 -2.26
N TYR A 114 9.05 3.84 -1.40
CA TYR A 114 7.84 3.03 -1.22
C TYR A 114 6.57 3.83 -0.87
N PRO A 115 6.64 4.99 -0.18
CA PRO A 115 5.43 5.78 0.08
C PRO A 115 4.76 6.29 -1.21
N ILE A 116 5.55 6.46 -2.27
CA ILE A 116 5.05 6.87 -3.57
C ILE A 116 4.35 5.71 -4.27
N SER A 117 4.95 4.52 -4.26
CA SER A 117 4.32 3.31 -4.82
C SER A 117 3.05 2.92 -4.06
N GLN A 118 3.04 3.07 -2.73
CA GLN A 118 1.83 2.85 -1.93
C GLN A 118 0.70 3.82 -2.30
N ALA A 119 1.02 5.07 -2.61
CA ALA A 119 0.03 6.02 -3.11
C ALA A 119 -0.54 5.59 -4.46
N ALA A 120 0.28 5.04 -5.35
CA ALA A 120 -0.18 4.48 -6.63
C ALA A 120 -1.10 3.26 -6.42
N ASP A 121 -0.73 2.35 -5.52
CA ASP A 121 -1.55 1.18 -5.17
C ASP A 121 -2.97 1.57 -4.70
N ILE A 122 -3.08 2.68 -3.98
CA ILE A 122 -4.37 3.19 -3.47
C ILE A 122 -5.16 3.89 -4.59
N THR A 123 -4.51 4.77 -5.32
CA THR A 123 -5.21 5.71 -6.21
C THR A 123 -5.53 5.13 -7.58
N ALA A 124 -4.80 4.12 -8.05
CA ALA A 124 -5.05 3.45 -9.33
C ALA A 124 -6.45 2.84 -9.39
N PHE A 125 -6.92 2.31 -8.27
CA PHE A 125 -8.26 1.72 -8.14
C PHE A 125 -9.34 2.72 -7.69
N LYS A 126 -9.01 4.01 -7.60
CA LYS A 126 -9.90 5.06 -7.08
C LYS A 126 -10.47 4.69 -5.70
N ALA A 127 -9.67 4.06 -4.87
CA ALA A 127 -10.09 3.58 -3.56
C ALA A 127 -10.64 4.74 -2.71
N THR A 128 -11.88 4.62 -2.28
CA THR A 128 -12.52 5.58 -1.37
C THR A 128 -12.25 5.26 0.08
N THR A 129 -12.01 3.99 0.40
CA THR A 129 -11.79 3.50 1.76
C THR A 129 -10.55 2.60 1.79
N VAL A 130 -9.62 2.92 2.69
CA VAL A 130 -8.39 2.14 2.90
C VAL A 130 -8.27 1.79 4.38
N PRO A 131 -8.45 0.51 4.77
CA PRO A 131 -8.30 0.09 6.16
C PRO A 131 -6.81 0.02 6.52
N VAL A 132 -6.37 0.88 7.42
CA VAL A 132 -4.96 0.97 7.86
C VAL A 132 -4.86 1.06 9.38
N GLY A 133 -3.71 0.69 9.93
CA GLY A 133 -3.35 0.97 11.32
C GLY A 133 -2.95 2.43 11.52
N GLU A 134 -2.91 2.88 12.77
CA GLU A 134 -2.51 4.27 13.12
C GLU A 134 -1.10 4.64 12.64
N ASP A 135 -0.18 3.68 12.61
CA ASP A 135 1.18 3.84 12.12
C ASP A 135 1.25 4.21 10.63
N GLN A 136 0.20 3.91 9.86
CA GLN A 136 0.09 4.20 8.43
C GLN A 136 -0.57 5.56 8.12
N LEU A 137 -1.05 6.29 9.11
CA LEU A 137 -1.66 7.61 8.89
C LEU A 137 -0.75 8.60 8.15
N PRO A 138 0.56 8.71 8.45
CA PRO A 138 1.45 9.59 7.71
C PRO A 138 1.59 9.21 6.22
N MET A 139 1.39 7.92 5.90
CA MET A 139 1.43 7.42 4.52
C MET A 139 0.16 7.84 3.76
N ILE A 140 -0.99 7.72 4.39
CA ILE A 140 -2.27 8.16 3.81
C ILE A 140 -2.29 9.68 3.60
N GLU A 141 -1.77 10.46 4.57
CA GLU A 141 -1.64 11.91 4.41
C GLU A 141 -0.73 12.27 3.21
N GLN A 142 0.39 11.57 3.06
CA GLN A 142 1.26 11.77 1.90
C GLN A 142 0.57 11.37 0.58
N CYS A 143 -0.22 10.30 0.56
CA CYS A 143 -1.03 9.92 -0.58
C CYS A 143 -2.01 11.05 -0.95
N ARG A 144 -2.70 11.64 0.01
CA ARG A 144 -3.62 12.78 -0.20
C ARG A 144 -2.90 14.00 -0.77
N GLU A 145 -1.71 14.32 -0.28
CA GLU A 145 -0.88 15.40 -0.84
C GLU A 145 -0.54 15.15 -2.31
N ILE A 146 -0.22 13.89 -2.67
CA ILE A 146 0.06 13.50 -4.05
C ILE A 146 -1.18 13.68 -4.92
N VAL A 147 -2.35 13.22 -4.46
CA VAL A 147 -3.62 13.37 -5.18
C VAL A 147 -3.94 14.84 -5.44
N HIS A 148 -3.83 15.69 -4.41
CA HIS A 148 -4.06 17.13 -4.56
C HIS A 148 -3.12 17.75 -5.61
N LYS A 149 -1.84 17.40 -5.53
CA LYS A 149 -0.84 17.95 -6.44
C LYS A 149 -1.03 17.44 -7.86
N PHE A 150 -1.34 16.15 -8.02
CA PHE A 150 -1.63 15.55 -9.31
C PHE A 150 -2.84 16.22 -9.97
N ASN A 151 -3.95 16.32 -9.25
CA ASN A 151 -5.17 16.94 -9.75
C ASN A 151 -4.98 18.43 -10.08
N SER A 152 -4.14 19.14 -9.31
CA SER A 152 -3.80 20.54 -9.61
C SER A 152 -3.01 20.72 -10.90
N VAL A 153 -2.16 19.75 -11.26
CA VAL A 153 -1.28 19.83 -12.45
C VAL A 153 -1.96 19.26 -13.70
N TYR A 154 -2.65 18.12 -13.55
CA TYR A 154 -3.16 17.33 -14.67
C TYR A 154 -4.68 17.34 -14.81
N GLY A 155 -5.40 18.02 -13.91
CA GLY A 155 -6.86 18.01 -13.83
C GLY A 155 -7.39 16.93 -12.87
N GLU A 156 -8.68 17.05 -12.52
CA GLU A 156 -9.33 16.13 -11.56
C GLU A 156 -9.50 14.72 -12.14
N ALA A 157 -8.52 13.87 -11.91
CA ALA A 157 -8.51 12.48 -12.34
C ALA A 157 -8.50 11.47 -11.17
N LEU A 158 -7.90 11.86 -10.04
CA LEU A 158 -7.74 11.00 -8.87
C LEU A 158 -8.74 11.34 -7.77
N VAL A 159 -9.20 10.31 -7.06
CA VAL A 159 -10.14 10.46 -5.94
C VAL A 159 -9.37 10.51 -4.62
N LEU A 160 -9.80 11.40 -3.71
CA LEU A 160 -9.30 11.45 -2.34
C LEU A 160 -9.91 10.30 -1.54
N SER A 161 -9.07 9.38 -1.08
CA SER A 161 -9.52 8.30 -0.22
C SER A 161 -9.88 8.78 1.19
N LEU A 162 -10.95 8.19 1.75
CA LEU A 162 -11.28 8.32 3.16
C LEU A 162 -10.43 7.34 3.96
N ILE A 163 -9.93 7.79 5.11
CA ILE A 163 -9.16 6.95 6.02
C ILE A 163 -10.14 6.09 6.82
N HIS A 164 -9.97 4.77 6.80
CA HIS A 164 -10.64 3.88 7.73
C HIS A 164 -9.62 3.29 8.68
N ILE A 165 -9.60 3.78 9.91
CA ILE A 165 -8.67 3.29 10.94
C ILE A 165 -9.16 1.92 11.41
N SER A 166 -8.35 0.89 11.22
CA SER A 166 -8.54 -0.38 11.92
C SER A 166 -8.11 -0.19 13.37
N GLU A 167 -8.95 -0.58 14.32
CA GLU A 167 -8.56 -0.48 15.74
C GLU A 167 -7.20 -1.18 15.97
N PRO A 168 -6.31 -0.57 16.79
CA PRO A 168 -5.05 -1.20 17.11
C PRO A 168 -5.33 -2.54 17.80
N THR A 169 -4.72 -3.60 17.30
CA THR A 169 -4.67 -4.87 18.03
C THR A 169 -3.90 -4.61 19.32
N ARG A 170 -4.61 -4.55 20.44
CA ARG A 170 -3.96 -4.57 21.75
C ARG A 170 -3.23 -5.91 21.88
N HIS A 171 -1.91 -5.84 21.91
CA HIS A 171 -1.04 -6.96 22.33
C HIS A 171 -1.10 -7.12 23.84
#